data_d6aa4a519b5382d94e78c9514573d978
#
_entry.id   d6aa4a519b5382d94e78c9514573d978
#
_cell.length_a   1.000
_cell.length_b   1.000
_cell.length_c   1.000
_cell.angle_alpha   90.00
_cell.angle_beta   90.00
_cell.angle_gamma   90.00
#
_symmetry.space_group_name_H-M   'P 1'
#
loop_
_entity.id
_entity.type
_entity.pdbx_description
1 polymer ?
#
loop_
_entity_poly.entity_id
_entity_poly.type
_entity_poly.pdbx_seq_one_letter_code
_entity_poly.pdbx_strand_id
1 'polypeptide(L)'
;MPTCPAALDTHRVRAVVPSDVLRGRVAWSPLKSLWFTSMALAAVIGGLATFTWAAFGVFLASTAFVLLFGHSLGSHRKLIHDSFQTPKWLEYALVYSGVQVGLAGPLGLLRQHELRDYAQRLPDCHDYLRHGSSFWRDAWWQLHCELRLEREPAIHIESRIAGDRFYRFLERTWMLQQFPPALLLFAVGGWSFVFWGTCARVTACVFGHWLIGYFAHNHGGMHHVVDGAAVQGRNIPLTSLLTMGESWHNNHHAFPGSARLGLYAGEWDPGWWMLLVLRKLGLIWSIRLPEDLAMRPELRALDGAEPASAALGSPRFADAWRLLANAHQDGIHCEGPATLLSAELLHRLLGAGFTHRPAARRLSVTAAGVQLAGLPALCIALAARSGAAKLLAILVLPLAFAAEQIRQGLRYG
;
A
#
# COMPACT_ATOMS: atom_id res chain seq x y z
N MET A 1 29.45 27.08 -8.34
CA MET A 1 28.06 26.65 -8.09
C MET A 1 27.95 25.24 -8.61
N PRO A 2 27.60 24.23 -7.82
CA PRO A 2 27.39 22.91 -8.37
C PRO A 2 26.14 22.96 -9.24
N THR A 3 26.30 22.67 -10.51
CA THR A 3 25.21 22.47 -11.45
C THR A 3 24.37 21.30 -10.96
N CYS A 4 23.12 21.56 -10.63
CA CYS A 4 22.16 20.51 -10.33
C CYS A 4 22.10 19.56 -11.56
N PRO A 5 22.35 18.25 -11.41
CA PRO A 5 22.33 17.36 -12.57
C PRO A 5 20.92 17.36 -13.15
N ALA A 6 20.82 17.50 -14.47
CA ALA A 6 19.55 17.45 -15.23
C ALA A 6 18.76 16.14 -15.02
N ALA A 7 19.39 15.13 -14.45
CA ALA A 7 18.80 13.82 -14.11
C ALA A 7 17.77 13.84 -12.96
N LEU A 8 17.63 14.96 -12.23
CA LEU A 8 16.72 15.08 -11.09
C LEU A 8 15.37 15.71 -11.43
N ASP A 9 15.15 16.16 -12.66
CA ASP A 9 13.84 16.61 -13.09
C ASP A 9 12.86 15.43 -13.16
N THR A 10 11.92 15.36 -12.24
CA THR A 10 10.74 14.55 -12.48
C THR A 10 9.88 15.24 -13.54
N HIS A 11 9.00 14.51 -14.21
CA HIS A 11 8.16 15.14 -15.25
C HIS A 11 7.23 16.25 -14.72
N ARG A 12 7.09 16.39 -13.39
CA ARG A 12 6.25 17.40 -12.72
C ARG A 12 7.02 18.41 -11.90
N VAL A 13 8.20 18.08 -11.42
CA VAL A 13 9.01 19.03 -10.66
C VAL A 13 10.11 19.59 -11.56
N ARG A 14 10.09 20.89 -11.79
CA ARG A 14 11.11 21.59 -12.57
C ARG A 14 11.95 22.44 -11.62
N ALA A 15 13.25 22.22 -11.62
CA ALA A 15 14.24 23.00 -10.87
C ALA A 15 14.50 24.37 -11.51
N VAL A 16 13.45 25.09 -11.96
CA VAL A 16 13.57 26.39 -12.67
C VAL A 16 13.93 27.52 -11.69
N VAL A 17 13.66 27.34 -10.40
CA VAL A 17 13.97 28.32 -9.33
C VAL A 17 14.76 27.60 -8.26
N PRO A 18 15.77 28.24 -7.62
CA PRO A 18 16.47 27.63 -6.50
C PRO A 18 15.48 27.20 -5.43
N SER A 19 15.13 25.93 -5.40
CA SER A 19 14.31 25.32 -4.37
C SER A 19 15.20 24.86 -3.22
N ASP A 20 14.67 24.90 -2.01
CA ASP A 20 15.37 24.44 -0.83
C ASP A 20 14.46 23.47 -0.07
N VAL A 21 14.78 22.18 -0.14
CA VAL A 21 14.01 21.12 0.55
C VAL A 21 14.57 20.81 1.94
N LEU A 22 15.62 21.53 2.38
CA LEU A 22 16.22 21.39 3.70
C LEU A 22 15.63 22.39 4.69
N ARG A 23 15.43 23.63 4.24
CA ARG A 23 14.99 24.72 5.09
C ARG A 23 13.48 24.82 5.12
N GLY A 24 12.95 24.72 6.32
CA GLY A 24 11.52 24.83 6.56
C GLY A 24 11.21 24.68 8.03
N ARG A 25 9.94 24.87 8.37
CA ARG A 25 9.43 24.62 9.71
C ARG A 25 8.28 23.64 9.69
N VAL A 26 8.32 22.70 10.62
CA VAL A 26 7.15 21.85 10.90
C VAL A 26 6.19 22.64 11.79
N ALA A 27 5.02 22.90 11.28
CA ALA A 27 3.96 23.66 11.96
C ALA A 27 2.76 22.77 12.24
N TRP A 28 2.12 22.94 13.39
CA TRP A 28 0.87 22.27 13.68
C TRP A 28 -0.20 22.66 12.66
N SER A 29 -0.92 21.67 12.14
CA SER A 29 -2.02 21.84 11.19
C SER A 29 -3.34 21.52 11.89
N PRO A 30 -4.11 22.55 12.31
CA PRO A 30 -5.36 22.35 13.06
C PRO A 30 -6.37 21.47 12.31
N LEU A 31 -6.51 21.69 10.99
CA LEU A 31 -7.46 20.95 10.17
C LEU A 31 -7.09 19.47 10.06
N LYS A 32 -5.81 19.17 9.80
CA LYS A 32 -5.30 17.81 9.74
C LYS A 32 -5.44 17.09 11.08
N SER A 33 -5.09 17.80 12.16
CA SER A 33 -5.17 17.30 13.53
C SER A 33 -6.62 17.01 13.93
N LEU A 34 -7.55 17.94 13.68
CA LEU A 34 -8.97 17.77 13.97
C LEU A 34 -9.55 16.60 13.16
N TRP A 35 -9.23 16.51 11.87
CA TRP A 35 -9.70 15.44 11.01
C TRP A 35 -9.28 14.06 11.53
N PHE A 36 -7.99 13.84 11.72
CA PHE A 36 -7.49 12.54 12.18
C PHE A 36 -8.02 12.21 13.59
N THR A 37 -7.94 13.16 14.53
CA THR A 37 -8.35 12.93 15.92
C THR A 37 -9.86 12.67 16.03
N SER A 38 -10.70 13.39 15.29
CA SER A 38 -12.15 13.16 15.32
C SER A 38 -12.51 11.77 14.76
N MET A 39 -11.88 11.35 13.66
CA MET A 39 -12.08 10.01 13.11
C MET A 39 -11.61 8.92 14.08
N ALA A 40 -10.45 9.10 14.70
CA ALA A 40 -9.89 8.14 15.67
C ALA A 40 -10.77 8.04 16.94
N LEU A 41 -11.19 9.16 17.49
CA LEU A 41 -12.08 9.18 18.67
C LEU A 41 -13.44 8.55 18.36
N ALA A 42 -14.03 8.89 17.21
CA ALA A 42 -15.28 8.26 16.78
C ALA A 42 -15.14 6.75 16.54
N ALA A 43 -14.02 6.31 15.96
CA ALA A 43 -13.71 4.89 15.77
C ALA A 43 -13.56 4.16 17.11
N VAL A 44 -12.84 4.74 18.08
CA VAL A 44 -12.61 4.10 19.38
C VAL A 44 -13.89 4.13 20.22
N ILE A 45 -14.46 5.31 20.45
CA ILE A 45 -15.60 5.46 21.35
C ILE A 45 -16.87 4.85 20.72
N GLY A 46 -17.23 5.30 19.52
CA GLY A 46 -18.42 4.82 18.81
C GLY A 46 -18.28 3.37 18.34
N GLY A 47 -17.10 3.01 17.82
CA GLY A 47 -16.83 1.67 17.34
C GLY A 47 -16.89 0.63 18.45
N LEU A 48 -16.27 0.86 19.60
CA LEU A 48 -16.33 -0.06 20.74
C LEU A 48 -17.74 -0.15 21.33
N ALA A 49 -18.44 0.99 21.47
CA ALA A 49 -19.80 1.03 22.00
C ALA A 49 -20.83 0.32 21.11
N THR A 50 -20.57 0.25 19.80
CA THR A 50 -21.48 -0.35 18.80
C THR A 50 -20.89 -1.56 18.08
N PHE A 51 -19.94 -2.25 18.69
CA PHE A 51 -19.25 -3.37 18.07
C PHE A 51 -20.20 -4.49 17.67
N THR A 52 -20.12 -4.91 16.42
CA THR A 52 -20.68 -6.16 15.90
C THR A 52 -19.69 -6.82 14.95
N TRP A 53 -19.71 -8.13 14.84
CA TRP A 53 -18.87 -8.85 13.88
C TRP A 53 -19.14 -8.46 12.43
N ALA A 54 -20.40 -8.14 12.11
CA ALA A 54 -20.78 -7.62 10.80
C ALA A 54 -20.13 -6.27 10.52
N ALA A 55 -20.13 -5.36 11.50
CA ALA A 55 -19.46 -4.06 11.35
C ALA A 55 -17.93 -4.19 11.23
N PHE A 56 -17.33 -5.12 11.98
CA PHE A 56 -15.91 -5.44 11.80
C PHE A 56 -15.62 -6.01 10.40
N GLY A 57 -16.51 -6.87 9.87
CA GLY A 57 -16.43 -7.33 8.49
C GLY A 57 -16.54 -6.19 7.47
N VAL A 58 -17.44 -5.22 7.70
CA VAL A 58 -17.56 -4.00 6.88
C VAL A 58 -16.27 -3.16 6.94
N PHE A 59 -15.67 -3.02 8.12
CA PHE A 59 -14.37 -2.35 8.27
C PHE A 59 -13.29 -3.01 7.42
N LEU A 60 -13.12 -4.31 7.51
CA LEU A 60 -12.12 -5.05 6.73
C LEU A 60 -12.36 -4.92 5.22
N ALA A 61 -13.61 -5.15 4.78
CA ALA A 61 -13.97 -5.10 3.38
C ALA A 61 -13.82 -3.69 2.78
N SER A 62 -14.32 -2.67 3.49
CA SER A 62 -14.21 -1.28 3.02
C SER A 62 -12.76 -0.79 3.03
N THR A 63 -11.97 -1.16 4.03
CA THR A 63 -10.53 -0.83 4.09
C THR A 63 -9.78 -1.49 2.94
N ALA A 64 -9.96 -2.79 2.72
CA ALA A 64 -9.34 -3.50 1.59
C ALA A 64 -9.75 -2.88 0.24
N PHE A 65 -11.03 -2.54 0.08
CA PHE A 65 -11.55 -1.90 -1.13
C PHE A 65 -10.86 -0.56 -1.40
N VAL A 66 -10.84 0.35 -0.42
CA VAL A 66 -10.26 1.70 -0.66
C VAL A 66 -8.74 1.66 -0.78
N LEU A 67 -8.05 0.73 -0.12
CA LEU A 67 -6.62 0.55 -0.30
C LEU A 67 -6.29 0.00 -1.68
N LEU A 68 -7.04 -1.01 -2.17
CA LEU A 68 -6.81 -1.60 -3.48
C LEU A 68 -7.20 -0.65 -4.61
N PHE A 69 -8.51 -0.35 -4.74
CA PHE A 69 -9.03 0.42 -5.86
C PHE A 69 -8.74 1.92 -5.73
N GLY A 70 -8.73 2.43 -4.50
CA GLY A 70 -8.52 3.85 -4.22
C GLY A 70 -7.06 4.23 -4.16
N HIS A 71 -6.34 3.75 -3.15
CA HIS A 71 -4.93 4.15 -2.94
C HIS A 71 -4.02 3.58 -4.02
N SER A 72 -3.97 2.25 -4.12
CA SER A 72 -3.01 1.56 -4.97
C SER A 72 -3.28 1.80 -6.46
N LEU A 73 -4.50 1.52 -6.94
CA LEU A 73 -4.81 1.68 -8.36
C LEU A 73 -5.13 3.13 -8.73
N GLY A 74 -6.00 3.78 -7.97
CA GLY A 74 -6.55 5.09 -8.32
C GLY A 74 -5.59 6.24 -8.09
N SER A 75 -5.11 6.39 -6.87
CA SER A 75 -4.23 7.51 -6.50
C SER A 75 -2.79 7.29 -6.95
N HIS A 76 -2.18 6.19 -6.55
CA HIS A 76 -0.75 5.97 -6.75
C HIS A 76 -0.42 5.60 -8.20
N ARG A 77 -0.92 4.44 -8.68
CA ARG A 77 -0.55 3.96 -10.01
C ARG A 77 -1.19 4.75 -11.15
N LYS A 78 -2.46 5.22 -11.00
CA LYS A 78 -3.13 5.96 -12.09
C LYS A 78 -2.90 7.46 -12.01
N LEU A 79 -3.30 8.13 -10.92
CA LEU A 79 -3.28 9.58 -10.86
C LEU A 79 -1.86 10.14 -10.76
N ILE A 80 -1.03 9.57 -9.88
CA ILE A 80 0.34 10.04 -9.62
C ILE A 80 1.27 9.57 -10.74
N HIS A 81 1.38 8.27 -10.98
CA HIS A 81 2.38 7.73 -11.90
C HIS A 81 1.90 7.48 -13.32
N ASP A 82 0.57 7.56 -13.58
CA ASP A 82 -0.03 7.28 -14.89
C ASP A 82 0.49 5.98 -15.53
N SER A 83 0.61 4.93 -14.71
CA SER A 83 1.25 3.66 -15.06
C SER A 83 0.43 2.80 -16.01
N PHE A 84 -0.82 3.12 -16.26
CA PHE A 84 -1.72 2.44 -17.20
C PHE A 84 -2.80 3.39 -17.70
N GLN A 85 -3.46 3.04 -18.80
CA GLN A 85 -4.60 3.78 -19.33
C GLN A 85 -5.92 3.04 -19.09
N THR A 86 -7.02 3.80 -18.95
CA THR A 86 -8.35 3.29 -18.65
C THR A 86 -9.42 4.26 -19.15
N PRO A 87 -10.69 3.81 -19.38
CA PRO A 87 -11.78 4.73 -19.67
C PRO A 87 -11.98 5.78 -18.57
N LYS A 88 -12.35 6.99 -18.94
CA LYS A 88 -12.44 8.13 -18.01
C LYS A 88 -13.40 7.89 -16.84
N TRP A 89 -14.48 7.17 -17.06
CA TRP A 89 -15.42 6.81 -15.98
C TRP A 89 -14.77 5.92 -14.92
N LEU A 90 -13.92 4.97 -15.34
CA LEU A 90 -13.21 4.09 -14.40
C LEU A 90 -12.08 4.86 -13.69
N GLU A 91 -11.35 5.73 -14.40
CA GLU A 91 -10.39 6.65 -13.77
C GLU A 91 -11.06 7.47 -12.67
N TYR A 92 -12.23 8.05 -12.93
CA TYR A 92 -12.98 8.79 -11.91
C TYR A 92 -13.42 7.92 -10.73
N ALA A 93 -13.89 6.71 -10.98
CA ALA A 93 -14.29 5.78 -9.93
C ALA A 93 -13.10 5.38 -9.04
N LEU A 94 -11.94 5.10 -9.65
CA LEU A 94 -10.71 4.75 -8.94
C LEU A 94 -10.21 5.94 -8.11
N VAL A 95 -10.15 7.15 -8.67
CA VAL A 95 -9.70 8.35 -7.96
C VAL A 95 -10.67 8.74 -6.85
N TYR A 96 -11.99 8.62 -7.07
CA TYR A 96 -12.99 8.80 -6.03
C TYR A 96 -12.78 7.82 -4.86
N SER A 97 -12.51 6.55 -5.17
CA SER A 97 -12.18 5.55 -4.17
C SER A 97 -10.89 5.92 -3.42
N GLY A 98 -9.93 6.60 -4.08
CA GLY A 98 -8.72 7.14 -3.45
C GLY A 98 -9.01 8.23 -2.42
N VAL A 99 -9.99 9.09 -2.69
CA VAL A 99 -10.44 10.11 -1.74
C VAL A 99 -11.07 9.46 -0.50
N GLN A 100 -11.69 8.28 -0.65
CA GLN A 100 -12.27 7.53 0.47
C GLN A 100 -11.23 7.00 1.47
N VAL A 101 -9.95 6.96 1.11
CA VAL A 101 -8.84 6.65 2.05
C VAL A 101 -8.77 7.68 3.18
N GLY A 102 -9.15 8.94 2.90
CA GLY A 102 -9.23 10.01 3.90
C GLY A 102 -7.90 10.73 4.16
N LEU A 103 -6.93 10.64 3.25
CA LEU A 103 -5.61 11.29 3.37
C LEU A 103 -5.65 12.75 2.91
N ALA A 104 -6.15 12.99 1.72
CA ALA A 104 -6.21 14.29 1.07
C ALA A 104 -7.14 14.24 -0.15
N GLY A 105 -7.38 15.38 -0.77
CA GLY A 105 -7.92 15.44 -2.11
C GLY A 105 -6.90 14.98 -3.17
N PRO A 106 -7.33 14.72 -4.42
CA PRO A 106 -6.47 14.13 -5.45
C PRO A 106 -5.28 15.02 -5.83
N LEU A 107 -5.47 16.34 -5.89
CA LEU A 107 -4.39 17.27 -6.25
C LEU A 107 -3.40 17.48 -5.09
N GLY A 108 -3.90 17.54 -3.86
CA GLY A 108 -3.10 17.65 -2.65
C GLY A 108 -2.24 16.41 -2.44
N LEU A 109 -2.81 15.22 -2.62
CA LEU A 109 -2.09 13.95 -2.50
C LEU A 109 -0.98 13.86 -3.56
N LEU A 110 -1.30 14.19 -4.82
CA LEU A 110 -0.33 14.20 -5.91
C LEU A 110 0.83 15.16 -5.62
N ARG A 111 0.55 16.39 -5.16
CA ARG A 111 1.59 17.36 -4.81
C ARG A 111 2.49 16.88 -3.68
N GLN A 112 1.91 16.31 -2.62
CA GLN A 112 2.69 15.78 -1.50
C GLN A 112 3.60 14.64 -1.90
N HIS A 113 3.12 13.76 -2.77
CA HIS A 113 3.91 12.64 -3.30
C HIS A 113 5.08 13.15 -4.15
N GLU A 114 4.80 14.02 -5.11
CA GLU A 114 5.83 14.60 -6.00
C GLU A 114 6.90 15.38 -5.20
N LEU A 115 6.48 16.17 -4.20
CA LEU A 115 7.42 16.88 -3.34
C LEU A 115 8.32 15.92 -2.57
N ARG A 116 7.77 14.85 -2.02
CA ARG A 116 8.50 13.86 -1.25
C ARG A 116 9.47 13.09 -2.13
N ASP A 117 9.02 12.57 -3.25
CA ASP A 117 9.85 11.84 -4.21
C ASP A 117 11.00 12.69 -4.73
N TYR A 118 10.74 13.94 -5.07
CA TYR A 118 11.77 14.89 -5.49
C TYR A 118 12.81 15.13 -4.40
N ALA A 119 12.36 15.48 -3.19
CA ALA A 119 13.25 15.80 -2.09
C ALA A 119 14.13 14.61 -1.68
N GLN A 120 13.57 13.42 -1.65
CA GLN A 120 14.27 12.19 -1.26
C GLN A 120 15.37 11.78 -2.26
N ARG A 121 15.27 12.18 -3.53
CA ARG A 121 16.29 11.95 -4.57
C ARG A 121 17.45 12.92 -4.51
N LEU A 122 17.31 14.07 -3.85
CA LEU A 122 18.40 15.01 -3.64
C LEU A 122 19.42 14.45 -2.64
N PRO A 123 20.65 14.96 -2.59
CA PRO A 123 21.67 14.48 -1.65
C PRO A 123 21.30 14.65 -0.17
N ASP A 124 20.41 15.59 0.14
CA ASP A 124 19.85 15.77 1.48
C ASP A 124 18.45 16.41 1.41
N CYS A 125 17.61 16.16 2.42
CA CYS A 125 16.29 16.76 2.56
C CYS A 125 15.88 16.87 4.02
N HIS A 126 14.83 17.68 4.28
CA HIS A 126 14.29 17.89 5.62
C HIS A 126 13.80 16.57 6.25
N ASP A 127 14.06 16.38 7.56
CA ASP A 127 13.68 15.16 8.32
C ASP A 127 12.20 14.78 8.20
N TYR A 128 11.32 15.74 8.06
CA TYR A 128 9.89 15.51 7.81
C TYR A 128 9.64 14.75 6.50
N LEU A 129 10.42 15.03 5.44
CA LEU A 129 10.25 14.41 4.12
C LEU A 129 10.87 13.01 4.07
N ARG A 130 11.94 12.78 4.82
CA ARG A 130 12.66 11.49 4.84
C ARG A 130 12.26 10.55 5.97
N HIS A 131 11.29 10.92 6.83
CA HIS A 131 10.98 10.19 8.06
C HIS A 131 12.21 10.02 8.98
N GLY A 132 13.08 11.01 9.02
CA GLY A 132 14.37 10.96 9.73
C GLY A 132 14.31 11.27 11.22
N SER A 133 13.12 11.46 11.78
CA SER A 133 12.91 11.75 13.19
C SER A 133 12.63 10.49 14.01
N SER A 134 12.65 10.58 15.34
CA SER A 134 12.24 9.48 16.20
C SER A 134 10.78 9.08 15.92
N PHE A 135 10.44 7.80 16.12
CA PHE A 135 9.14 7.23 15.79
C PHE A 135 7.95 8.07 16.27
N TRP A 136 7.91 8.47 17.56
CA TRP A 136 6.81 9.25 18.11
C TRP A 136 6.76 10.69 17.61
N ARG A 137 7.92 11.28 17.36
CA ARG A 137 8.02 12.63 16.79
C ARG A 137 7.60 12.62 15.34
N ASP A 138 7.99 11.64 14.56
CA ASP A 138 7.56 11.48 13.18
C ASP A 138 6.05 11.21 13.10
N ALA A 139 5.50 10.35 13.99
CA ALA A 139 4.05 10.15 14.11
C ALA A 139 3.30 11.47 14.31
N TRP A 140 3.76 12.27 15.27
CA TRP A 140 3.16 13.57 15.53
C TRP A 140 3.25 14.49 14.31
N TRP A 141 4.39 14.55 13.68
CA TRP A 141 4.59 15.37 12.50
C TRP A 141 3.70 14.95 11.34
N GLN A 142 3.70 13.68 11.01
CA GLN A 142 2.97 13.17 9.85
C GLN A 142 1.45 13.15 10.06
N LEU A 143 0.97 12.96 11.28
CA LEU A 143 -0.47 12.88 11.58
C LEU A 143 -1.09 14.24 11.95
N HIS A 144 -0.31 15.18 12.49
CA HIS A 144 -0.85 16.42 13.06
C HIS A 144 -0.23 17.71 12.53
N CYS A 145 0.90 17.62 11.81
CA CYS A 145 1.63 18.80 11.35
C CYS A 145 1.75 18.83 9.84
N GLU A 146 2.20 19.96 9.34
CA GLU A 146 2.60 20.20 7.94
C GLU A 146 4.00 20.79 7.89
N LEU A 147 4.77 20.46 6.85
CA LEU A 147 6.03 21.12 6.58
C LEU A 147 5.77 22.35 5.72
N ARG A 148 6.30 23.48 6.14
CA ARG A 148 6.32 24.74 5.38
C ARG A 148 7.77 25.02 5.00
N LEU A 149 8.11 24.72 3.76
CA LEU A 149 9.42 25.04 3.20
C LEU A 149 9.54 26.55 2.96
N GLU A 150 10.77 27.08 3.08
CA GLU A 150 11.05 28.48 2.77
C GLU A 150 11.02 28.75 1.26
N ARG A 151 11.42 27.76 0.46
CA ARG A 151 11.43 27.80 -1.01
C ARG A 151 10.98 26.46 -1.57
N GLU A 152 9.68 26.32 -1.74
CA GLU A 152 9.11 25.10 -2.32
C GLU A 152 9.50 24.95 -3.81
N PRO A 153 9.77 23.72 -4.27
CA PRO A 153 9.93 23.47 -5.71
C PRO A 153 8.64 23.74 -6.45
N ALA A 154 8.73 24.20 -7.69
CA ALA A 154 7.57 24.38 -8.56
C ALA A 154 7.09 23.02 -9.05
N ILE A 155 5.87 22.64 -8.69
CA ILE A 155 5.23 21.41 -9.12
C ILE A 155 4.18 21.73 -10.19
N HIS A 156 4.41 21.24 -11.41
CA HIS A 156 3.54 21.45 -12.56
C HIS A 156 2.66 20.21 -12.77
N ILE A 157 1.39 20.34 -12.42
CA ILE A 157 0.41 19.29 -12.67
C ILE A 157 -0.17 19.50 -14.08
N GLU A 158 -0.25 18.45 -14.86
CA GLU A 158 -0.76 18.46 -16.23
C GLU A 158 -2.18 19.03 -16.30
N SER A 159 -2.47 19.82 -17.34
CA SER A 159 -3.77 20.48 -17.52
C SER A 159 -4.96 19.49 -17.53
N ARG A 160 -4.74 18.26 -18.02
CA ARG A 160 -5.73 17.18 -18.01
C ARG A 160 -6.16 16.77 -16.58
N ILE A 161 -5.31 17.02 -15.57
CA ILE A 161 -5.57 16.74 -14.16
C ILE A 161 -5.95 18.04 -13.43
N ALA A 162 -5.11 19.07 -13.47
CA ALA A 162 -5.34 20.33 -12.77
C ALA A 162 -6.59 21.09 -13.28
N GLY A 163 -6.91 20.96 -14.58
CA GLY A 163 -8.10 21.54 -15.21
C GLY A 163 -9.38 20.74 -15.04
N ASP A 164 -9.30 19.49 -14.60
CA ASP A 164 -10.44 18.58 -14.50
C ASP A 164 -11.43 19.04 -13.41
N ARG A 165 -12.69 19.24 -13.80
CA ARG A 165 -13.73 19.74 -12.88
C ARG A 165 -14.05 18.77 -11.76
N PHE A 166 -14.02 17.46 -12.05
CA PHE A 166 -14.30 16.45 -11.04
C PHE A 166 -13.17 16.36 -10.00
N TYR A 167 -11.92 16.42 -10.44
CA TYR A 167 -10.78 16.40 -9.49
C TYR A 167 -10.74 17.67 -8.64
N ARG A 168 -11.04 18.84 -9.21
CA ARG A 168 -11.16 20.08 -8.44
C ARG A 168 -12.33 20.07 -7.44
N PHE A 169 -13.44 19.45 -7.80
CA PHE A 169 -14.56 19.22 -6.88
C PHE A 169 -14.13 18.31 -5.74
N LEU A 170 -13.52 17.16 -6.01
CA LEU A 170 -13.02 16.25 -5.02
C LEU A 170 -11.97 16.91 -4.11
N GLU A 171 -11.04 17.70 -4.69
CA GLU A 171 -10.02 18.43 -3.91
C GLU A 171 -10.64 19.34 -2.85
N ARG A 172 -11.66 20.08 -3.22
CA ARG A 172 -12.33 21.03 -2.32
C ARG A 172 -13.21 20.36 -1.28
N THR A 173 -13.67 19.15 -1.54
CA THR A 173 -14.71 18.49 -0.74
C THR A 173 -14.30 17.11 -0.22
N TRP A 174 -13.01 16.77 -0.25
CA TRP A 174 -12.54 15.41 0.03
C TRP A 174 -12.98 14.87 1.39
N MET A 175 -13.03 15.69 2.43
CA MET A 175 -13.56 15.29 3.75
C MET A 175 -15.06 15.02 3.69
N LEU A 176 -15.82 15.86 2.94
CA LEU A 176 -17.26 15.70 2.77
C LEU A 176 -17.61 14.45 1.95
N GLN A 177 -16.69 13.97 1.10
CA GLN A 177 -16.91 12.75 0.33
C GLN A 177 -17.00 11.48 1.19
N GLN A 178 -16.71 11.55 2.49
CA GLN A 178 -16.95 10.46 3.42
C GLN A 178 -18.45 10.29 3.76
N PHE A 179 -19.27 11.34 3.61
CA PHE A 179 -20.69 11.31 3.94
C PHE A 179 -21.54 10.39 3.04
N PRO A 180 -21.42 10.40 1.70
CA PRO A 180 -22.24 9.54 0.85
C PRO A 180 -22.13 8.04 1.23
N PRO A 181 -20.93 7.42 1.33
CA PRO A 181 -20.83 6.05 1.78
C PRO A 181 -21.23 5.86 3.25
N ALA A 182 -21.02 6.85 4.12
CA ALA A 182 -21.46 6.78 5.51
C ALA A 182 -23.00 6.72 5.63
N LEU A 183 -23.72 7.50 4.82
CA LEU A 183 -25.18 7.45 4.77
C LEU A 183 -25.68 6.08 4.28
N LEU A 184 -25.05 5.51 3.26
CA LEU A 184 -25.38 4.16 2.80
C LEU A 184 -25.13 3.12 3.91
N LEU A 185 -23.98 3.20 4.57
CA LEU A 185 -23.63 2.32 5.69
C LEU A 185 -24.62 2.46 6.85
N PHE A 186 -25.04 3.69 7.15
CA PHE A 186 -26.06 3.94 8.16
C PHE A 186 -27.40 3.30 7.80
N ALA A 187 -27.83 3.44 6.57
CA ALA A 187 -29.10 2.84 6.08
C ALA A 187 -29.09 1.31 6.16
N VAL A 188 -27.92 0.68 5.99
CA VAL A 188 -27.79 -0.80 5.99
C VAL A 188 -27.58 -1.38 7.39
N GLY A 189 -26.78 -0.72 8.24
CA GLY A 189 -26.33 -1.27 9.52
C GLY A 189 -26.24 -0.25 10.67
N GLY A 190 -26.85 0.92 10.50
CA GLY A 190 -26.90 1.96 11.53
C GLY A 190 -25.51 2.52 11.91
N TRP A 191 -25.41 3.08 13.09
CA TRP A 191 -24.19 3.71 13.60
C TRP A 191 -23.01 2.75 13.70
N SER A 192 -23.26 1.46 13.97
CA SER A 192 -22.21 0.44 14.01
C SER A 192 -21.42 0.41 12.70
N PHE A 193 -22.13 0.38 11.56
CA PHE A 193 -21.49 0.35 10.24
C PHE A 193 -20.79 1.68 9.89
N VAL A 194 -21.32 2.83 10.36
CA VAL A 194 -20.68 4.13 10.16
C VAL A 194 -19.36 4.20 10.93
N PHE A 195 -19.35 3.85 12.22
CA PHE A 195 -18.13 3.92 13.02
C PHE A 195 -17.04 2.97 12.51
N TRP A 196 -17.40 1.77 12.10
CA TRP A 196 -16.44 0.79 11.59
C TRP A 196 -16.10 1.02 10.12
N GLY A 197 -17.07 1.19 9.24
CA GLY A 197 -16.87 1.31 7.80
C GLY A 197 -16.39 2.68 7.33
N THR A 198 -16.54 3.73 8.16
CA THR A 198 -16.05 5.08 7.84
C THR A 198 -14.97 5.52 8.81
N CYS A 199 -15.28 5.68 10.10
CA CYS A 199 -14.33 6.28 11.04
C CYS A 199 -13.11 5.39 11.29
N ALA A 200 -13.32 4.10 11.59
CA ALA A 200 -12.23 3.15 11.79
C ALA A 200 -11.43 2.92 10.49
N ARG A 201 -12.10 2.83 9.35
CA ARG A 201 -11.45 2.74 8.04
C ARG A 201 -10.53 3.92 7.77
N VAL A 202 -11.03 5.17 7.90
CA VAL A 202 -10.21 6.37 7.68
C VAL A 202 -9.04 6.40 8.66
N THR A 203 -9.29 6.12 9.94
CA THR A 203 -8.24 6.08 10.97
C THR A 203 -7.16 5.06 10.62
N ALA A 204 -7.55 3.83 10.27
CA ALA A 204 -6.62 2.76 9.90
C ALA A 204 -5.84 3.09 8.64
N CYS A 205 -6.49 3.67 7.63
CA CYS A 205 -5.83 4.05 6.38
C CYS A 205 -4.81 5.18 6.59
N VAL A 206 -5.17 6.25 7.31
CA VAL A 206 -4.27 7.39 7.57
C VAL A 206 -3.09 6.97 8.44
N PHE A 207 -3.37 6.23 9.50
CA PHE A 207 -2.33 5.71 10.41
C PHE A 207 -1.43 4.70 9.70
N GLY A 208 -2.00 3.77 8.94
CA GLY A 208 -1.27 2.77 8.16
C GLY A 208 -0.40 3.38 7.06
N HIS A 209 -0.87 4.45 6.41
CA HIS A 209 -0.10 5.19 5.43
C HIS A 209 1.15 5.82 6.05
N TRP A 210 1.03 6.43 7.23
CA TRP A 210 2.19 6.93 7.97
C TRP A 210 3.12 5.78 8.38
N LEU A 211 2.59 4.69 8.95
CA LEU A 211 3.41 3.54 9.39
C LEU A 211 4.24 2.97 8.25
N ILE A 212 3.61 2.68 7.10
CA ILE A 212 4.36 2.12 5.97
C ILE A 212 5.39 3.11 5.45
N GLY A 213 5.07 4.40 5.41
CA GLY A 213 6.02 5.45 5.04
C GLY A 213 7.23 5.49 5.97
N TYR A 214 7.00 5.44 7.29
CA TYR A 214 8.08 5.43 8.27
C TYR A 214 8.97 4.17 8.11
N PHE A 215 8.36 2.99 8.11
CA PHE A 215 9.14 1.75 8.02
C PHE A 215 9.83 1.60 6.67
N ALA A 216 9.15 1.89 5.58
CA ALA A 216 9.70 1.75 4.24
C ALA A 216 10.86 2.73 3.90
N HIS A 217 11.10 3.74 4.73
CA HIS A 217 12.26 4.62 4.59
C HIS A 217 13.36 4.38 5.64
N ASN A 218 13.05 3.63 6.71
CA ASN A 218 14.01 3.38 7.78
C ASN A 218 14.42 1.90 7.90
N HIS A 219 13.53 0.97 7.55
CA HIS A 219 13.71 -0.47 7.77
C HIS A 219 13.30 -1.29 6.56
N GLY A 220 13.87 -2.48 6.39
CA GLY A 220 13.52 -3.42 5.33
C GLY A 220 14.64 -3.71 4.35
N GLY A 221 14.36 -4.61 3.39
CA GLY A 221 15.30 -5.04 2.36
C GLY A 221 15.39 -4.07 1.18
N MET A 222 16.50 -4.16 0.44
CA MET A 222 16.70 -3.44 -0.81
C MET A 222 17.18 -4.38 -1.90
N HIS A 223 16.71 -4.16 -3.11
CA HIS A 223 17.21 -4.78 -4.35
C HIS A 223 17.96 -3.77 -5.20
N HIS A 224 17.67 -2.48 -5.00
CA HIS A 224 18.23 -1.38 -5.76
C HIS A 224 18.66 -0.25 -4.84
N VAL A 225 19.67 0.49 -5.31
CA VAL A 225 20.13 1.74 -4.71
C VAL A 225 20.06 2.84 -5.76
N VAL A 226 19.53 3.99 -5.37
CA VAL A 226 19.58 5.22 -6.16
C VAL A 226 20.78 6.02 -5.66
N ASP A 227 21.87 6.01 -6.42
CA ASP A 227 23.11 6.68 -6.02
C ASP A 227 22.90 8.20 -5.88
N GLY A 228 23.43 8.77 -4.81
CA GLY A 228 23.29 10.20 -4.49
C GLY A 228 21.97 10.61 -3.87
N ALA A 229 21.00 9.71 -3.68
CA ALA A 229 19.72 10.02 -3.03
C ALA A 229 19.86 10.04 -1.50
N ALA A 230 19.29 11.07 -0.86
CA ALA A 230 19.25 11.21 0.60
C ALA A 230 18.54 10.04 1.29
N VAL A 231 17.58 9.45 0.60
CA VAL A 231 16.70 8.41 1.16
C VAL A 231 16.52 7.27 0.16
N GLN A 232 16.70 6.05 0.65
CA GLN A 232 16.39 4.85 -0.11
C GLN A 232 15.02 4.32 0.31
N GLY A 233 14.19 3.95 -0.64
CA GLY A 233 13.02 3.10 -0.35
C GLY A 233 13.47 1.71 0.09
N ARG A 234 12.69 1.04 0.93
CA ARG A 234 12.95 -0.31 1.43
C ARG A 234 11.71 -1.17 1.29
N ASN A 235 11.88 -2.43 0.96
CA ASN A 235 10.81 -3.40 0.83
C ASN A 235 10.45 -4.00 2.19
N ILE A 236 9.14 -4.04 2.49
CA ILE A 236 8.59 -4.66 3.70
C ILE A 236 7.69 -5.85 3.28
N PRO A 237 8.25 -7.04 3.10
CA PRO A 237 7.58 -8.14 2.40
C PRO A 237 6.21 -8.53 2.95
N LEU A 238 6.10 -8.66 4.27
CA LEU A 238 4.90 -9.21 4.91
C LEU A 238 3.70 -8.26 4.93
N THR A 239 3.94 -6.96 4.77
CA THR A 239 2.85 -5.96 4.72
C THR A 239 2.27 -5.80 3.32
N SER A 240 2.81 -6.49 2.32
CA SER A 240 2.41 -6.32 0.91
C SER A 240 0.93 -6.63 0.65
N LEU A 241 0.38 -7.64 1.33
CA LEU A 241 -1.06 -7.94 1.23
C LEU A 241 -1.93 -6.86 1.85
N LEU A 242 -1.52 -6.32 3.01
CA LEU A 242 -2.25 -5.27 3.71
C LEU A 242 -2.17 -3.93 2.99
N THR A 243 -1.06 -3.66 2.31
CA THR A 243 -0.80 -2.43 1.57
C THR A 243 -1.11 -2.53 0.09
N MET A 244 -1.69 -3.64 -0.37
CA MET A 244 -2.02 -3.90 -1.78
C MET A 244 -0.81 -3.78 -2.73
N GLY A 245 0.39 -4.17 -2.24
CA GLY A 245 1.64 -4.13 -2.96
C GLY A 245 2.50 -2.89 -2.70
N GLU A 246 1.96 -1.85 -2.04
CA GLU A 246 2.66 -0.57 -1.85
C GLU A 246 3.90 -0.66 -0.93
N SER A 247 4.03 -1.74 -0.17
CA SER A 247 5.21 -2.00 0.66
C SER A 247 6.45 -2.50 -0.10
N TRP A 248 6.33 -2.77 -1.40
CA TRP A 248 7.48 -2.96 -2.29
C TRP A 248 8.10 -1.61 -2.67
N HIS A 249 8.48 -0.85 -1.65
CA HIS A 249 8.82 0.56 -1.77
C HIS A 249 10.21 0.80 -2.36
N ASN A 250 11.15 -0.13 -2.18
CA ASN A 250 12.45 -0.09 -2.87
C ASN A 250 12.30 -0.29 -4.37
N ASN A 251 11.45 -1.25 -4.76
CA ASN A 251 11.14 -1.47 -6.17
C ASN A 251 10.45 -0.27 -6.79
N HIS A 252 9.52 0.37 -6.02
CA HIS A 252 8.88 1.59 -6.44
C HIS A 252 9.87 2.74 -6.63
N HIS A 253 10.78 2.99 -5.69
CA HIS A 253 11.81 4.02 -5.83
C HIS A 253 12.78 3.75 -7.00
N ALA A 254 13.02 2.48 -7.32
CA ALA A 254 13.79 2.10 -8.50
C ALA A 254 13.02 2.39 -9.80
N PHE A 255 11.73 2.07 -9.86
CA PHE A 255 10.89 2.14 -11.05
C PHE A 255 9.54 2.81 -10.77
N PRO A 256 9.52 4.11 -10.44
CA PRO A 256 8.30 4.77 -9.94
C PRO A 256 7.14 4.81 -10.95
N GLY A 257 7.44 4.77 -12.26
CA GLY A 257 6.42 4.70 -13.30
C GLY A 257 5.87 3.30 -13.57
N SER A 258 6.39 2.25 -12.92
CA SER A 258 5.93 0.87 -13.11
C SER A 258 4.57 0.63 -12.49
N ALA A 259 3.68 -0.01 -13.22
CA ALA A 259 2.40 -0.49 -12.71
C ALA A 259 2.55 -1.73 -11.81
N ARG A 260 3.65 -2.46 -11.93
CA ARG A 260 3.99 -3.61 -11.10
C ARG A 260 5.03 -3.20 -10.06
N LEU A 261 4.72 -3.42 -8.78
CA LEU A 261 5.62 -3.10 -7.67
C LEU A 261 6.33 -4.35 -7.13
N GLY A 262 5.68 -5.50 -7.10
CA GLY A 262 6.30 -6.78 -6.79
C GLY A 262 7.05 -7.31 -7.99
N LEU A 263 8.36 -7.05 -8.09
CA LEU A 263 9.18 -7.34 -9.27
C LEU A 263 9.82 -8.71 -9.22
N TYR A 264 10.08 -9.23 -8.03
CA TYR A 264 10.84 -10.46 -7.83
C TYR A 264 9.95 -11.65 -7.47
N ALA A 265 10.52 -12.85 -7.59
CA ALA A 265 9.81 -14.08 -7.27
C ALA A 265 9.43 -14.11 -5.77
N GLY A 266 8.14 -14.33 -5.49
CA GLY A 266 7.61 -14.33 -4.12
C GLY A 266 7.14 -12.97 -3.60
N GLU A 267 7.31 -11.91 -4.36
CA GLU A 267 6.77 -10.59 -4.04
C GLU A 267 5.30 -10.49 -4.44
N TRP A 268 4.44 -10.52 -3.46
CA TRP A 268 2.99 -10.46 -3.66
C TRP A 268 2.54 -9.03 -3.87
N ASP A 269 1.82 -8.78 -4.96
CA ASP A 269 1.32 -7.47 -5.34
C ASP A 269 -0.17 -7.56 -5.73
N PRO A 270 -1.08 -7.44 -4.77
CA PRO A 270 -2.52 -7.48 -5.04
C PRO A 270 -2.98 -6.40 -6.02
N GLY A 271 -2.37 -5.21 -6.00
CA GLY A 271 -2.62 -4.16 -6.98
C GLY A 271 -2.31 -4.63 -8.41
N TRP A 272 -1.16 -5.26 -8.60
CA TRP A 272 -0.79 -5.84 -9.88
C TRP A 272 -1.76 -6.96 -10.32
N TRP A 273 -2.14 -7.84 -9.41
CA TRP A 273 -3.10 -8.90 -9.74
C TRP A 273 -4.44 -8.33 -10.20
N MET A 274 -4.93 -7.27 -9.55
CA MET A 274 -6.15 -6.59 -9.97
C MET A 274 -6.00 -5.91 -11.32
N LEU A 275 -4.85 -5.30 -11.62
CA LEU A 275 -4.57 -4.77 -12.96
C LEU A 275 -4.63 -5.86 -14.03
N LEU A 276 -4.10 -7.05 -13.77
CA LEU A 276 -4.21 -8.19 -14.71
C LEU A 276 -5.68 -8.60 -14.95
N VAL A 277 -6.51 -8.58 -13.90
CA VAL A 277 -7.96 -8.85 -14.04
C VAL A 277 -8.62 -7.77 -14.91
N LEU A 278 -8.37 -6.49 -14.61
CA LEU A 278 -8.94 -5.36 -15.37
C LEU A 278 -8.47 -5.36 -16.83
N ARG A 279 -7.21 -5.74 -17.08
CA ARG A 279 -6.69 -5.93 -18.44
C ARG A 279 -7.41 -7.04 -19.19
N LYS A 280 -7.64 -8.18 -18.54
CA LYS A 280 -8.38 -9.31 -19.12
C LYS A 280 -9.82 -8.93 -19.46
N LEU A 281 -10.42 -8.04 -18.68
CA LEU A 281 -11.76 -7.49 -18.94
C LEU A 281 -11.78 -6.36 -20.00
N GLY A 282 -10.62 -5.99 -20.57
CA GLY A 282 -10.49 -4.91 -21.54
C GLY A 282 -10.69 -3.51 -20.96
N LEU A 283 -10.63 -3.35 -19.64
CA LEU A 283 -10.86 -2.09 -18.93
C LEU A 283 -9.60 -1.25 -18.76
N ILE A 284 -8.41 -1.83 -18.97
CA ILE A 284 -7.13 -1.11 -18.94
C ILE A 284 -6.23 -1.55 -20.10
N TRP A 285 -5.35 -0.62 -20.51
CA TRP A 285 -4.36 -0.83 -21.56
C TRP A 285 -3.11 0.04 -21.32
N SER A 286 -2.11 -0.04 -22.19
CA SER A 286 -0.85 0.71 -22.10
C SER A 286 -0.23 0.65 -20.70
N ILE A 287 -0.14 -0.56 -20.14
CA ILE A 287 0.43 -0.80 -18.81
C ILE A 287 1.95 -0.66 -18.94
N ARG A 288 2.55 0.23 -18.14
CA ARG A 288 3.99 0.42 -18.09
C ARG A 288 4.63 -0.51 -17.07
N LEU A 289 5.74 -1.11 -17.46
CA LEU A 289 6.58 -2.01 -16.66
C LEU A 289 7.99 -1.42 -16.54
N PRO A 290 8.89 -1.97 -15.71
CA PRO A 290 10.25 -1.45 -15.56
C PRO A 290 11.00 -1.32 -16.89
N GLU A 291 10.82 -2.25 -17.82
CA GLU A 291 11.42 -2.26 -19.15
C GLU A 291 10.92 -1.16 -20.09
N ASP A 292 9.75 -0.59 -19.82
CA ASP A 292 9.17 0.52 -20.59
C ASP A 292 9.63 1.90 -20.10
N LEU A 293 10.36 1.94 -19.00
CA LEU A 293 10.81 3.18 -18.39
C LEU A 293 12.18 3.60 -18.90
N ALA A 294 12.43 4.91 -18.94
CA ALA A 294 13.74 5.43 -19.29
C ALA A 294 14.82 4.91 -18.32
N MET A 295 15.96 4.52 -18.90
CA MET A 295 17.11 4.10 -18.09
C MET A 295 17.59 5.23 -17.19
N ARG A 296 17.86 4.90 -15.94
CA ARG A 296 18.32 5.81 -14.90
C ARG A 296 19.78 5.50 -14.56
N PRO A 297 20.73 6.38 -14.96
CA PRO A 297 22.17 6.14 -14.71
C PRO A 297 22.51 6.02 -13.22
N GLU A 298 21.75 6.69 -12.35
CA GLU A 298 21.91 6.66 -10.90
C GLU A 298 21.34 5.40 -10.23
N LEU A 299 20.64 4.56 -10.97
CA LEU A 299 20.02 3.34 -10.43
C LEU A 299 21.01 2.16 -10.55
N ARG A 300 21.36 1.57 -9.41
CA ARG A 300 22.24 0.41 -9.34
C ARG A 300 21.52 -0.77 -8.66
N ALA A 301 21.49 -1.90 -9.34
CA ALA A 301 21.04 -3.16 -8.73
C ALA A 301 22.07 -3.66 -7.72
N LEU A 302 21.60 -4.21 -6.61
CA LEU A 302 22.44 -4.92 -5.66
C LEU A 302 22.67 -6.37 -6.13
N ASP A 303 23.81 -6.96 -5.78
CA ASP A 303 24.19 -8.30 -6.22
C ASP A 303 23.10 -9.33 -5.89
N GLY A 304 22.77 -10.18 -6.87
CA GLY A 304 21.70 -11.17 -6.77
C GLY A 304 20.28 -10.68 -7.03
N ALA A 305 20.11 -9.40 -7.30
CA ALA A 305 18.82 -8.82 -7.66
C ALA A 305 18.63 -8.78 -9.18
N GLU A 306 18.41 -9.93 -9.80
CA GLU A 306 17.87 -9.93 -11.16
C GLU A 306 16.35 -9.79 -11.10
N PRO A 307 15.76 -8.74 -11.73
CA PRO A 307 14.33 -8.68 -11.90
C PRO A 307 13.88 -9.94 -12.62
N ALA A 308 12.78 -10.52 -12.20
CA ALA A 308 12.13 -11.59 -12.96
C ALA A 308 11.68 -11.01 -14.30
N SER A 309 12.67 -10.82 -15.21
CA SER A 309 12.42 -10.40 -16.58
C SER A 309 11.53 -11.45 -17.24
N ALA A 310 10.61 -11.00 -18.04
CA ALA A 310 9.85 -11.80 -19.00
C ALA A 310 8.87 -12.85 -18.45
N ALA A 311 8.67 -13.02 -17.17
CA ALA A 311 7.50 -13.76 -16.71
C ALA A 311 6.24 -12.88 -16.72
N LEU A 312 6.01 -12.17 -17.84
CA LEU A 312 4.72 -11.53 -18.18
C LEU A 312 3.57 -12.56 -18.22
N GLY A 313 3.92 -13.81 -18.28
CA GLY A 313 3.04 -14.93 -18.08
C GLY A 313 3.33 -15.60 -16.76
N SER A 314 3.48 -14.87 -15.66
CA SER A 314 3.52 -15.58 -14.38
C SER A 314 2.17 -16.26 -14.19
N PRO A 315 2.07 -17.55 -14.49
CA PRO A 315 0.87 -18.35 -14.40
C PRO A 315 0.42 -18.53 -12.93
N ARG A 316 1.15 -17.97 -12.00
CA ARG A 316 1.12 -18.29 -10.58
C ARG A 316 -0.20 -18.02 -9.86
N PHE A 317 -0.95 -16.98 -10.23
CA PHE A 317 -2.28 -16.82 -9.65
C PHE A 317 -3.28 -17.79 -10.29
N ALA A 318 -3.25 -17.92 -11.60
CA ALA A 318 -4.08 -18.91 -12.31
C ALA A 318 -3.68 -20.34 -11.96
N ASP A 319 -2.37 -20.61 -11.78
CA ASP A 319 -1.87 -21.92 -11.36
C ASP A 319 -2.11 -22.17 -9.88
N ALA A 320 -1.96 -21.18 -9.02
CA ALA A 320 -2.36 -21.28 -7.62
C ALA A 320 -3.88 -21.52 -7.48
N TRP A 321 -4.68 -20.85 -8.30
CA TRP A 321 -6.14 -21.07 -8.32
C TRP A 321 -6.52 -22.43 -8.90
N ARG A 322 -5.86 -22.88 -9.97
CA ARG A 322 -6.04 -24.23 -10.54
C ARG A 322 -5.60 -25.32 -9.55
N LEU A 323 -4.46 -25.11 -8.86
CA LEU A 323 -3.99 -26.05 -7.83
C LEU A 323 -4.95 -26.11 -6.64
N LEU A 324 -5.54 -24.99 -6.21
CA LEU A 324 -6.59 -24.97 -5.19
C LEU A 324 -7.89 -25.64 -5.67
N ALA A 325 -8.30 -25.39 -6.90
CA ALA A 325 -9.47 -26.02 -7.51
C ALA A 325 -9.28 -27.52 -7.69
N ASN A 326 -8.11 -27.96 -8.14
CA ASN A 326 -7.76 -29.38 -8.30
C ASN A 326 -7.62 -30.08 -6.95
N ALA A 327 -7.03 -29.41 -5.95
CA ALA A 327 -6.94 -29.94 -4.58
C ALA A 327 -8.33 -30.19 -3.95
N HIS A 328 -9.31 -29.37 -4.32
CA HIS A 328 -10.69 -29.58 -3.88
C HIS A 328 -11.35 -30.77 -4.59
N GLN A 329 -11.01 -31.03 -5.85
CA GLN A 329 -11.49 -32.19 -6.62
C GLN A 329 -10.81 -33.49 -6.18
N ASP A 330 -9.55 -33.44 -5.75
CA ASP A 330 -8.77 -34.62 -5.32
C ASP A 330 -9.08 -35.06 -3.88
N GLY A 331 -10.11 -34.49 -3.26
CA GLY A 331 -10.64 -34.93 -1.96
C GLY A 331 -9.66 -34.76 -0.80
N ILE A 332 -8.85 -33.72 -0.78
CA ILE A 332 -7.97 -33.39 0.34
C ILE A 332 -8.85 -32.99 1.53
N HIS A 333 -9.07 -33.93 2.43
CA HIS A 333 -9.81 -33.72 3.67
C HIS A 333 -8.98 -32.85 4.61
N CYS A 334 -9.49 -31.67 4.95
CA CYS A 334 -8.92 -30.76 5.92
C CYS A 334 -9.39 -31.15 7.31
N GLU A 335 -8.53 -31.78 8.10
CA GLU A 335 -8.77 -32.01 9.54
C GLU A 335 -8.25 -30.84 10.36
N GLY A 336 -9.15 -29.93 10.73
CA GLY A 336 -8.93 -28.84 11.68
C GLY A 336 -8.45 -27.52 11.09
N PRO A 337 -8.66 -26.38 11.79
CA PRO A 337 -8.42 -25.03 11.28
C PRO A 337 -6.94 -24.65 11.11
N ALA A 338 -6.01 -25.45 11.62
CA ALA A 338 -4.56 -25.21 11.51
C ALA A 338 -3.88 -26.07 10.44
N THR A 339 -4.57 -27.05 9.87
CA THR A 339 -4.01 -28.04 8.94
C THR A 339 -4.61 -27.97 7.54
N LEU A 340 -5.24 -26.85 7.21
CA LEU A 340 -6.05 -26.65 6.00
C LEU A 340 -5.34 -26.88 4.67
N LEU A 341 -4.01 -26.99 4.65
CA LEU A 341 -3.25 -27.29 3.45
C LEU A 341 -2.07 -28.19 3.81
N SER A 342 -1.93 -29.33 3.11
CA SER A 342 -0.75 -30.17 3.30
C SER A 342 0.53 -29.39 2.98
N ALA A 343 1.63 -29.70 3.68
CA ALA A 343 2.94 -29.08 3.45
C ALA A 343 3.37 -29.20 1.95
N GLU A 344 2.90 -30.23 1.27
CA GLU A 344 3.16 -30.50 -0.14
C GLU A 344 2.39 -29.57 -1.08
N LEU A 345 1.11 -29.29 -0.80
CA LEU A 345 0.30 -28.37 -1.57
C LEU A 345 0.86 -26.94 -1.46
N LEU A 346 1.23 -26.56 -0.24
CA LEU A 346 1.88 -25.27 0.02
C LEU A 346 3.24 -25.16 -0.69
N HIS A 347 4.00 -26.26 -0.74
CA HIS A 347 5.26 -26.30 -1.47
C HIS A 347 5.06 -26.14 -2.98
N ARG A 348 4.05 -26.77 -3.54
CA ARG A 348 3.67 -26.61 -4.97
C ARG A 348 3.16 -25.19 -5.26
N LEU A 349 2.38 -24.59 -4.35
CA LEU A 349 1.87 -23.24 -4.50
C LEU A 349 2.96 -22.16 -4.43
N LEU A 350 3.98 -22.36 -3.60
CA LEU A 350 5.04 -21.37 -3.37
C LEU A 350 6.21 -21.49 -4.37
N GLY A 351 6.23 -22.58 -5.18
CA GLY A 351 7.25 -22.83 -6.19
C GLY A 351 8.63 -23.18 -5.64
N ALA A 352 9.53 -23.61 -6.51
CA ALA A 352 10.84 -24.22 -6.19
C ALA A 352 11.92 -23.26 -5.64
N GLY A 353 11.60 -22.01 -5.33
CA GLY A 353 12.54 -20.99 -4.89
C GLY A 353 12.98 -21.03 -3.42
N PHE A 354 12.51 -22.01 -2.64
CA PHE A 354 12.93 -22.14 -1.25
C PHE A 354 14.18 -23.02 -1.13
N THR A 355 15.27 -22.40 -0.70
CA THR A 355 16.58 -23.03 -0.56
C THR A 355 16.66 -24.07 0.56
N HIS A 356 17.41 -25.05 0.33
CA HIS A 356 17.92 -26.29 0.88
C HIS A 356 18.04 -26.55 2.41
N ARG A 357 17.40 -25.83 3.34
CA ARG A 357 17.44 -26.19 4.78
C ARG A 357 16.08 -26.72 5.27
N PRO A 358 15.97 -28.01 5.68
CA PRO A 358 14.67 -28.63 6.01
C PRO A 358 13.89 -27.96 7.14
N ALA A 359 14.57 -27.40 8.15
CA ALA A 359 13.91 -26.71 9.28
C ALA A 359 13.36 -25.33 8.88
N ALA A 360 14.11 -24.55 8.10
CA ALA A 360 13.66 -23.26 7.56
C ALA A 360 12.51 -23.42 6.56
N ARG A 361 12.50 -24.54 5.83
CA ARG A 361 11.45 -24.90 4.90
C ARG A 361 10.11 -25.19 5.59
N ARG A 362 10.11 -25.94 6.71
CA ARG A 362 8.89 -26.22 7.47
C ARG A 362 8.27 -24.93 8.07
N LEU A 363 9.09 -24.03 8.59
CA LEU A 363 8.65 -22.75 9.14
C LEU A 363 8.13 -21.79 8.07
N SER A 364 8.79 -21.72 6.92
CA SER A 364 8.34 -20.89 5.78
C SER A 364 7.03 -21.40 5.18
N VAL A 365 6.85 -22.71 5.08
CA VAL A 365 5.61 -23.35 4.62
C VAL A 365 4.48 -23.06 5.58
N THR A 366 4.74 -23.08 6.89
CA THR A 366 3.73 -22.76 7.91
C THR A 366 3.33 -21.29 7.89
N ALA A 367 4.29 -20.37 7.73
CA ALA A 367 4.02 -18.94 7.64
C ALA A 367 3.24 -18.58 6.37
N ALA A 368 3.60 -19.17 5.24
CA ALA A 368 2.86 -18.97 4.00
C ALA A 368 1.46 -19.63 4.05
N GLY A 369 1.31 -20.75 4.75
CA GLY A 369 0.02 -21.37 5.02
C GLY A 369 -0.90 -20.48 5.84
N VAL A 370 -0.35 -19.83 6.86
CA VAL A 370 -1.06 -18.84 7.66
C VAL A 370 -1.48 -17.63 6.81
N GLN A 371 -0.63 -17.19 5.89
CA GLN A 371 -0.96 -16.07 5.00
C GLN A 371 -2.02 -16.43 3.95
N LEU A 372 -1.89 -17.60 3.29
CA LEU A 372 -2.84 -18.07 2.27
C LEU A 372 -4.18 -18.52 2.88
N ALA A 373 -4.15 -19.16 4.03
CA ALA A 373 -5.34 -19.58 4.76
C ALA A 373 -5.94 -18.44 5.60
N GLY A 374 -5.22 -17.36 5.84
CA GLY A 374 -5.63 -16.28 6.73
C GLY A 374 -6.92 -15.60 6.32
N LEU A 375 -7.07 -15.21 5.07
CA LEU A 375 -8.30 -14.62 4.54
C LEU A 375 -9.47 -15.63 4.47
N PRO A 376 -9.30 -16.85 3.91
CA PRO A 376 -10.33 -17.86 3.95
C PRO A 376 -10.66 -18.31 5.38
N ALA A 377 -9.66 -18.51 6.25
CA ALA A 377 -9.89 -18.89 7.64
C ALA A 377 -10.59 -17.78 8.43
N LEU A 378 -10.29 -16.51 8.17
CA LEU A 378 -11.01 -15.37 8.74
C LEU A 378 -12.46 -15.33 8.25
N CYS A 379 -12.70 -15.55 6.96
CA CYS A 379 -14.06 -15.64 6.40
C CYS A 379 -14.84 -16.81 7.00
N ILE A 380 -14.21 -17.99 7.14
CA ILE A 380 -14.82 -19.18 7.78
C ILE A 380 -15.05 -18.93 9.27
N ALA A 381 -14.10 -18.31 9.97
CA ALA A 381 -14.26 -17.98 11.39
C ALA A 381 -15.33 -16.92 11.63
N LEU A 382 -15.48 -15.94 10.70
CA LEU A 382 -16.58 -14.97 10.73
C LEU A 382 -17.95 -15.63 10.47
N ALA A 383 -17.99 -16.67 9.64
CA ALA A 383 -19.17 -17.47 9.36
C ALA A 383 -19.48 -18.51 10.45
N ALA A 384 -18.51 -18.87 11.28
CA ALA A 384 -18.69 -19.86 12.33
C ALA A 384 -19.64 -19.38 13.43
N ARG A 385 -20.51 -20.30 13.92
CA ARG A 385 -21.49 -20.00 14.98
C ARG A 385 -20.87 -19.90 16.38
N SER A 386 -19.64 -20.39 16.59
CA SER A 386 -18.98 -20.43 17.91
C SER A 386 -18.08 -19.22 18.15
N GLY A 387 -18.28 -18.51 19.26
CA GLY A 387 -17.48 -17.33 19.64
C GLY A 387 -16.01 -17.62 19.89
N ALA A 388 -15.66 -18.81 20.39
CA ALA A 388 -14.29 -19.23 20.69
C ALA A 388 -13.44 -19.38 19.41
N ALA A 389 -14.00 -19.96 18.34
CA ALA A 389 -13.32 -20.10 17.05
C ALA A 389 -13.05 -18.74 16.39
N LYS A 390 -13.95 -17.77 16.58
CA LYS A 390 -13.79 -16.38 16.10
C LYS A 390 -12.67 -15.67 16.83
N LEU A 391 -12.62 -15.79 18.16
CA LEU A 391 -11.58 -15.16 18.98
C LEU A 391 -10.20 -15.75 18.67
N LEU A 392 -10.10 -17.06 18.51
CA LEU A 392 -8.85 -17.74 18.19
C LEU A 392 -8.28 -17.31 16.84
N ALA A 393 -9.11 -17.22 15.81
CA ALA A 393 -8.68 -16.78 14.48
C ALA A 393 -8.20 -15.32 14.49
N ILE A 394 -8.82 -14.44 15.27
CA ILE A 394 -8.45 -13.02 15.38
C ILE A 394 -7.15 -12.83 16.15
N LEU A 395 -6.90 -13.64 17.18
CA LEU A 395 -5.70 -13.53 18.02
C LEU A 395 -4.49 -14.23 17.41
N VAL A 396 -4.68 -15.40 16.80
CA VAL A 396 -3.58 -16.22 16.29
C VAL A 396 -2.97 -15.64 15.00
N LEU A 397 -3.79 -15.07 14.12
CA LEU A 397 -3.30 -14.50 12.85
C LEU A 397 -2.34 -13.31 13.02
N PRO A 398 -2.66 -12.28 13.83
CA PRO A 398 -1.74 -11.18 14.08
C PRO A 398 -0.49 -11.61 14.86
N LEU A 399 -0.60 -12.55 15.79
CA LEU A 399 0.54 -13.06 16.58
C LEU A 399 1.49 -13.89 15.72
N ALA A 400 0.97 -14.77 14.86
CA ALA A 400 1.79 -15.51 13.92
C ALA A 400 2.48 -14.59 12.90
N PHE A 401 1.79 -13.54 12.47
CA PHE A 401 2.34 -12.49 11.62
C PHE A 401 3.47 -11.71 12.32
N ALA A 402 3.24 -11.25 13.55
CA ALA A 402 4.24 -10.53 14.34
C ALA A 402 5.47 -11.40 14.65
N ALA A 403 5.28 -12.67 14.98
CA ALA A 403 6.36 -13.62 15.25
C ALA A 403 7.25 -13.84 14.01
N GLU A 404 6.65 -13.91 12.81
CA GLU A 404 7.42 -14.05 11.58
C GLU A 404 8.18 -12.77 11.22
N GLN A 405 7.62 -11.58 11.51
CA GLN A 405 8.34 -10.29 11.34
C GLN A 405 9.59 -10.24 12.23
N ILE A 406 9.44 -10.59 13.49
CA ILE A 406 10.56 -10.64 14.45
C ILE A 406 11.62 -11.63 13.97
N ARG A 407 11.22 -12.81 13.50
CA ARG A 407 12.13 -13.82 12.97
C ARG A 407 12.90 -13.38 11.74
N GLN A 408 12.26 -12.65 10.83
CA GLN A 408 12.92 -12.11 9.63
C GLN A 408 13.84 -10.94 9.99
N GLY A 409 13.43 -10.04 10.87
CA GLY A 409 14.28 -8.96 11.39
C GLY A 409 15.57 -9.48 12.04
N LEU A 410 15.50 -10.58 12.77
CA LEU A 410 16.67 -11.24 13.40
C LEU A 410 17.59 -12.01 12.43
N ARG A 411 17.15 -12.26 11.18
CA ARG A 411 17.95 -12.96 10.15
C ARG A 411 18.68 -12.03 9.20
N TYR A 412 18.23 -10.80 9.07
CA TYR A 412 18.76 -9.82 8.12
C TYR A 412 19.28 -8.54 8.81
N GLY A 413 19.26 -8.47 10.15
CA GLY A 413 20.00 -7.55 10.99
C GLY A 413 21.31 -8.21 11.41
#